data_694dd2423294af8c9bddd4c18c6f1bea
#
_entry.id   694dd2423294af8c9bddd4c18c6f1bea
#
_cell.length_a   1.000
_cell.length_b   1.000
_cell.length_c   1.000
_cell.angle_alpha   90.00
_cell.angle_beta   90.00
_cell.angle_gamma   90.00
#
_symmetry.space_group_name_H-M   'P 1'
#
loop_
_entity.id
_entity.type
_entity.pdbx_description
1 polymer ?
#
loop_
_entity_poly.entity_id
_entity_poly.type
_entity_poly.pdbx_seq_one_letter_code
_entity_poly.pdbx_strand_id
1 'polypeptide(L)'
;MSLIYISTGGYFDQNGIKSFDYLKNNKIKLVELSGGKYFKNFKKYLPKLKDNCQIHNYFPPSKNSFVLNLASKDPIISKKSFNLVKNNILYSKKINSKYYSFHAGFRVDPKPKELGKKFKIKKILSKTEAEEIFLKRLIKLNKLAKKNNIKLLIENNVINKKNLKSFQTNPLLLTTPNEILNFFKKLQYYKLDIGLLLDVAHLKVSSKTMGFNLQKAHKDLNKIITAYHLSDNDGLTDSNKKFSINSWFWKNLKKKVKFFTIEVYKTDYVGYLNLIKILKSKL
;
A
#
# COMPACT_ATOMS: atom_id res chain seq x y z
N MET A 1 1.20 -14.10 -17.75
CA MET A 1 2.08 -13.92 -16.57
C MET A 1 1.64 -12.69 -15.79
N SER A 2 1.68 -12.71 -14.45
CA SER A 2 1.49 -11.52 -13.62
C SER A 2 2.65 -10.55 -13.81
N LEU A 3 2.37 -9.23 -13.79
CA LEU A 3 3.41 -8.20 -13.86
C LEU A 3 4.21 -8.15 -12.55
N ILE A 4 5.51 -7.83 -12.63
CA ILE A 4 6.37 -7.69 -11.45
C ILE A 4 6.94 -6.27 -11.45
N TYR A 5 6.58 -5.48 -10.43
CA TYR A 5 7.06 -4.12 -10.21
C TYR A 5 8.10 -4.09 -9.09
N ILE A 6 8.98 -3.09 -9.15
CA ILE A 6 9.87 -2.73 -8.03
C ILE A 6 9.38 -1.41 -7.43
N SER A 7 9.15 -1.39 -6.12
CA SER A 7 8.75 -0.18 -5.39
C SER A 7 9.92 0.80 -5.23
N THR A 8 9.63 2.09 -5.41
CA THR A 8 10.58 3.16 -5.07
C THR A 8 10.55 3.53 -3.59
N GLY A 9 9.74 2.88 -2.77
CA GLY A 9 9.62 3.14 -1.33
C GLY A 9 10.95 3.05 -0.56
N GLY A 10 11.87 2.20 -1.02
CA GLY A 10 13.22 2.09 -0.45
C GLY A 10 14.19 3.23 -0.79
N TYR A 11 13.81 4.13 -1.70
CA TYR A 11 14.65 5.26 -2.19
C TYR A 11 14.17 6.61 -1.67
N PHE A 12 13.85 6.70 -0.40
CA PHE A 12 13.29 7.92 0.20
C PHE A 12 14.26 9.10 0.26
N ASP A 13 15.56 8.89 0.01
CA ASP A 13 16.59 9.94 -0.04
C ASP A 13 16.54 10.79 -1.30
N GLN A 14 15.88 10.33 -2.33
CA GLN A 14 15.79 11.00 -3.62
C GLN A 14 14.34 11.11 -4.11
N ASN A 15 14.11 11.91 -5.15
CA ASN A 15 12.77 11.96 -5.74
C ASN A 15 12.51 10.72 -6.60
N GLY A 16 11.23 10.33 -6.69
CA GLY A 16 10.85 9.10 -7.37
C GLY A 16 11.19 9.03 -8.86
N ILE A 17 11.42 10.18 -9.54
CA ILE A 17 11.87 10.19 -10.94
C ILE A 17 13.32 9.73 -11.05
N LYS A 18 14.18 10.20 -10.16
CA LYS A 18 15.57 9.71 -10.10
C LYS A 18 15.63 8.22 -9.79
N SER A 19 14.79 7.75 -8.87
CA SER A 19 14.68 6.32 -8.57
C SER A 19 14.20 5.50 -9.76
N PHE A 20 13.19 6.00 -10.48
CA PHE A 20 12.72 5.39 -11.73
C PHE A 20 13.83 5.30 -12.77
N ASP A 21 14.58 6.39 -12.99
CA ASP A 21 15.69 6.42 -13.96
C ASP A 21 16.78 5.42 -13.59
N TYR A 22 17.17 5.39 -12.32
CA TYR A 22 18.14 4.43 -11.83
C TYR A 22 17.70 2.98 -12.08
N LEU A 23 16.48 2.62 -11.73
CA LEU A 23 15.96 1.27 -11.94
C LEU A 23 15.87 0.91 -13.43
N LYS A 24 15.36 1.84 -14.24
CA LYS A 24 15.22 1.63 -15.69
C LYS A 24 16.56 1.45 -16.39
N ASN A 25 17.57 2.27 -16.08
CA ASN A 25 18.92 2.16 -16.61
C ASN A 25 19.59 0.82 -16.23
N ASN A 26 19.15 0.20 -15.12
CA ASN A 26 19.60 -1.10 -14.66
C ASN A 26 18.64 -2.26 -15.04
N LYS A 27 17.96 -2.16 -16.19
CA LYS A 27 17.11 -3.19 -16.81
C LYS A 27 15.84 -3.57 -16.04
N ILE A 28 15.45 -2.80 -15.03
CA ILE A 28 14.17 -2.98 -14.31
C ILE A 28 13.10 -2.18 -15.05
N LYS A 29 12.23 -2.90 -15.77
CA LYS A 29 11.26 -2.30 -16.70
C LYS A 29 10.03 -1.68 -16.01
N LEU A 30 9.52 -2.31 -14.95
CA LEU A 30 8.27 -1.94 -14.29
C LEU A 30 8.56 -1.42 -12.88
N VAL A 31 8.08 -0.22 -12.60
CA VAL A 31 8.36 0.49 -11.34
C VAL A 31 7.07 0.97 -10.69
N GLU A 32 6.94 0.70 -9.41
CA GLU A 32 5.89 1.30 -8.60
C GLU A 32 6.43 2.54 -7.89
N LEU A 33 5.84 3.68 -8.19
CA LEU A 33 6.23 4.97 -7.63
C LEU A 33 5.54 5.16 -6.27
N SER A 34 6.34 5.16 -5.21
CA SER A 34 5.88 5.28 -3.82
C SER A 34 6.78 6.27 -3.06
N GLY A 35 6.22 7.33 -2.52
CA GLY A 35 6.95 8.28 -1.67
C GLY A 35 8.13 8.99 -2.31
N GLY A 36 9.17 9.25 -1.50
CA GLY A 36 10.40 9.95 -1.91
C GLY A 36 10.41 11.45 -1.53
N LYS A 37 11.50 12.15 -1.90
CA LYS A 37 11.60 13.60 -1.68
C LYS A 37 10.70 14.39 -2.61
N TYR A 38 10.10 15.47 -2.09
CA TYR A 38 9.33 16.41 -2.88
C TYR A 38 10.15 17.01 -4.02
N PHE A 39 9.52 17.20 -5.16
CA PHE A 39 10.08 17.92 -6.31
C PHE A 39 8.99 18.69 -7.06
N LYS A 40 9.38 19.78 -7.71
CA LYS A 40 8.45 20.64 -8.45
C LYS A 40 8.09 20.02 -9.81
N ASN A 41 6.97 20.47 -10.37
CA ASN A 41 6.59 20.22 -11.77
C ASN A 41 6.47 18.72 -12.15
N PHE A 42 6.02 17.86 -11.22
CA PHE A 42 5.81 16.42 -11.46
C PHE A 42 5.12 16.13 -12.81
N LYS A 43 4.12 16.93 -13.16
CA LYS A 43 3.29 16.68 -14.36
C LYS A 43 4.10 16.61 -15.67
N LYS A 44 5.24 17.30 -15.77
CA LYS A 44 6.12 17.25 -16.95
C LYS A 44 6.78 15.88 -17.17
N TYR A 45 6.85 15.05 -16.12
CA TYR A 45 7.44 13.72 -16.19
C TYR A 45 6.44 12.61 -16.55
N LEU A 46 5.13 12.90 -16.57
CA LEU A 46 4.11 11.90 -16.88
C LEU A 46 4.33 11.14 -18.20
N PRO A 47 4.74 11.81 -19.31
CA PRO A 47 5.03 11.09 -20.56
C PRO A 47 6.12 10.04 -20.43
N LYS A 48 7.18 10.33 -19.65
CA LYS A 48 8.31 9.44 -19.38
C LYS A 48 7.92 8.20 -18.60
N LEU A 49 6.91 8.30 -17.73
CA LEU A 49 6.43 7.25 -16.84
C LEU A 49 5.41 6.30 -17.50
N LYS A 50 4.94 6.68 -18.69
CA LYS A 50 3.87 5.97 -19.39
C LYS A 50 4.26 4.51 -19.65
N ASP A 51 3.31 3.60 -19.46
CA ASP A 51 3.41 2.15 -19.68
C ASP A 51 4.42 1.39 -18.81
N ASN A 52 5.26 2.09 -18.04
CA ASN A 52 6.31 1.49 -17.22
C ASN A 52 6.06 1.64 -15.71
N CYS A 53 5.08 2.44 -15.32
CA CYS A 53 4.86 2.77 -13.92
C CYS A 53 3.43 2.54 -13.46
N GLN A 54 3.31 2.27 -12.17
CA GLN A 54 2.09 2.47 -11.40
C GLN A 54 2.37 3.38 -10.20
N ILE A 55 1.30 3.95 -9.63
CA ILE A 55 1.40 4.86 -8.49
C ILE A 55 0.86 4.18 -7.26
N HIS A 56 1.61 4.32 -6.17
CA HIS A 56 1.20 3.87 -4.85
C HIS A 56 1.23 5.02 -3.85
N ASN A 57 0.24 5.05 -2.98
CA ASN A 57 0.14 5.85 -1.76
C ASN A 57 0.49 7.33 -1.95
N TYR A 58 1.66 7.80 -1.44
CA TYR A 58 2.03 9.21 -1.35
C TYR A 58 2.68 9.80 -2.61
N PHE A 59 2.81 9.07 -3.68
CA PHE A 59 3.45 9.62 -4.88
C PHE A 59 2.44 10.37 -5.77
N PRO A 60 2.76 11.58 -6.27
CA PRO A 60 3.93 12.39 -5.96
C PRO A 60 3.86 12.98 -4.55
N PRO A 61 5.00 13.03 -3.82
CA PRO A 61 5.00 13.56 -2.45
C PRO A 61 4.64 15.04 -2.41
N SER A 62 3.89 15.43 -1.39
CA SER A 62 3.52 16.83 -1.15
C SER A 62 4.69 17.63 -0.60
N LYS A 63 4.76 18.94 -0.93
CA LYS A 63 5.74 19.86 -0.32
C LYS A 63 5.65 19.83 1.21
N ASN A 64 4.43 19.91 1.75
CA ASN A 64 4.15 19.76 3.16
C ASN A 64 3.64 18.33 3.38
N SER A 65 4.51 17.48 3.92
CA SER A 65 4.18 16.08 4.18
C SER A 65 3.00 15.93 5.15
N PHE A 66 2.16 14.94 4.91
CA PHE A 66 1.04 14.56 5.78
C PHE A 66 0.82 13.05 5.66
N VAL A 67 0.09 12.48 6.59
CA VAL A 67 -0.32 11.07 6.51
C VAL A 67 -1.65 10.97 5.77
N LEU A 68 -1.68 10.19 4.68
CA LEU A 68 -2.91 9.91 3.94
C LEU A 68 -3.88 9.16 4.85
N ASN A 69 -5.01 9.78 5.16
CA ASN A 69 -6.05 9.16 5.97
C ASN A 69 -7.44 9.50 5.42
N LEU A 70 -8.00 8.59 4.65
CA LEU A 70 -9.37 8.74 4.14
C LEU A 70 -10.44 8.48 5.22
N ALA A 71 -10.07 8.03 6.42
CA ALA A 71 -10.96 7.89 7.57
C ALA A 71 -10.91 9.09 8.53
N SER A 72 -10.09 10.11 8.26
CA SER A 72 -9.93 11.27 9.14
C SER A 72 -11.22 12.11 9.26
N LYS A 73 -11.51 12.59 10.48
CA LYS A 73 -12.51 13.65 10.74
C LYS A 73 -11.93 15.05 10.63
N ASP A 74 -10.61 15.20 10.69
CA ASP A 74 -9.97 16.50 10.51
C ASP A 74 -10.23 17.00 9.07
N PRO A 75 -10.82 18.19 8.90
CA PRO A 75 -11.20 18.69 7.58
C PRO A 75 -9.98 18.95 6.68
N ILE A 76 -8.84 19.32 7.25
CA ILE A 76 -7.61 19.59 6.49
C ILE A 76 -6.99 18.29 5.99
N ILE A 77 -6.82 17.30 6.88
CA ILE A 77 -6.28 15.98 6.54
C ILE A 77 -7.20 15.27 5.55
N SER A 78 -8.49 15.31 5.82
CA SER A 78 -9.54 14.78 4.96
C SER A 78 -9.47 15.35 3.54
N LYS A 79 -9.45 16.69 3.40
CA LYS A 79 -9.35 17.36 2.10
C LYS A 79 -8.06 17.03 1.37
N LYS A 80 -6.91 17.05 2.08
CA LYS A 80 -5.61 16.68 1.50
C LYS A 80 -5.61 15.24 1.03
N SER A 81 -6.10 14.30 1.84
CA SER A 81 -6.15 12.87 1.52
C SER A 81 -7.04 12.60 0.31
N PHE A 82 -8.24 13.16 0.29
CA PHE A 82 -9.16 13.01 -0.82
C PHE A 82 -8.59 13.57 -2.13
N ASN A 83 -7.99 14.77 -2.09
CA ASN A 83 -7.39 15.38 -3.27
C ASN A 83 -6.17 14.62 -3.77
N LEU A 84 -5.34 14.06 -2.89
CA LEU A 84 -4.20 13.22 -3.29
C LEU A 84 -4.70 12.00 -4.08
N VAL A 85 -5.65 11.24 -3.53
CA VAL A 85 -6.20 10.06 -4.21
C VAL A 85 -6.89 10.44 -5.52
N LYS A 86 -7.70 11.51 -5.52
CA LYS A 86 -8.33 12.04 -6.74
C LYS A 86 -7.31 12.34 -7.84
N ASN A 87 -6.23 13.05 -7.50
CA ASN A 87 -5.19 13.40 -8.45
C ASN A 87 -4.44 12.16 -8.96
N ASN A 88 -4.19 11.19 -8.08
CA ASN A 88 -3.49 9.96 -8.45
C ASN A 88 -4.30 9.05 -9.37
N ILE A 89 -5.61 9.03 -9.24
CA ILE A 89 -6.50 8.40 -10.24
C ILE A 89 -6.27 9.02 -11.63
N LEU A 90 -6.22 10.36 -11.70
CA LEU A 90 -6.00 11.07 -12.97
C LEU A 90 -4.57 10.88 -13.52
N TYR A 91 -3.57 10.84 -12.64
CA TYR A 91 -2.18 10.57 -13.04
C TYR A 91 -2.02 9.12 -13.51
N SER A 92 -2.62 8.16 -12.82
CA SER A 92 -2.61 6.76 -13.24
C SER A 92 -3.16 6.59 -14.67
N LYS A 93 -4.27 7.28 -14.99
CA LYS A 93 -4.79 7.30 -16.37
C LYS A 93 -3.74 7.86 -17.36
N LYS A 94 -3.07 8.98 -17.02
CA LYS A 94 -2.09 9.64 -17.90
C LYS A 94 -0.85 8.80 -18.17
N ILE A 95 -0.47 7.93 -17.23
CA ILE A 95 0.66 7.01 -17.39
C ILE A 95 0.24 5.62 -17.88
N ASN A 96 -1.01 5.43 -18.31
CA ASN A 96 -1.60 4.15 -18.73
C ASN A 96 -1.57 3.05 -17.65
N SER A 97 -1.41 3.40 -16.37
CA SER A 97 -1.62 2.44 -15.30
C SER A 97 -3.09 2.07 -15.20
N LYS A 98 -3.37 0.80 -14.95
CA LYS A 98 -4.74 0.31 -14.69
C LYS A 98 -5.12 0.36 -13.21
N TYR A 99 -4.15 0.63 -12.34
CA TYR A 99 -4.29 0.54 -10.89
C TYR A 99 -3.76 1.79 -10.20
N TYR A 100 -4.39 2.13 -9.09
CA TYR A 100 -3.84 3.00 -8.06
C TYR A 100 -4.10 2.36 -6.70
N SER A 101 -3.07 2.23 -5.89
CA SER A 101 -3.13 1.59 -4.58
C SER A 101 -2.76 2.56 -3.45
N PHE A 102 -3.36 2.35 -2.29
CA PHE A 102 -3.12 3.15 -1.09
C PHE A 102 -3.51 2.39 0.18
N HIS A 103 -2.92 2.78 1.31
CA HIS A 103 -3.22 2.17 2.61
C HIS A 103 -4.66 2.39 3.05
N ALA A 104 -5.19 1.45 3.81
CA ALA A 104 -6.44 1.63 4.53
C ALA A 104 -6.33 2.79 5.53
N GLY A 105 -7.48 3.34 5.93
CA GLY A 105 -7.54 4.49 6.84
C GLY A 105 -7.05 4.20 8.26
N PHE A 106 -6.87 5.27 9.00
CA PHE A 106 -6.49 5.28 10.42
C PHE A 106 -7.64 5.81 11.26
N ARG A 107 -7.81 5.29 12.48
CA ARG A 107 -8.74 5.81 13.48
C ARG A 107 -8.19 7.05 14.22
N VAL A 108 -6.96 7.41 13.93
CA VAL A 108 -6.20 8.56 14.44
C VAL A 108 -5.55 9.28 13.29
N ASP A 109 -5.06 10.50 13.50
CA ASP A 109 -4.31 11.26 12.50
C ASP A 109 -2.84 11.41 12.94
N PRO A 110 -1.98 10.41 12.67
CA PRO A 110 -0.58 10.48 13.08
C PRO A 110 0.19 11.52 12.24
N LYS A 111 1.24 12.08 12.83
CA LYS A 111 2.17 12.93 12.07
C LYS A 111 3.11 12.07 11.22
N PRO A 112 3.64 12.56 10.09
CA PRO A 112 4.55 11.79 9.23
C PRO A 112 5.74 11.18 9.98
N LYS A 113 6.32 11.92 10.94
CA LYS A 113 7.44 11.46 11.77
C LYS A 113 7.09 10.34 12.77
N GLU A 114 5.81 10.02 12.91
CA GLU A 114 5.31 8.99 13.82
C GLU A 114 5.05 7.66 13.10
N LEU A 115 5.03 7.64 11.76
CA LEU A 115 4.89 6.41 11.00
C LEU A 115 6.04 5.43 11.35
N GLY A 116 5.71 4.16 11.57
CA GLY A 116 6.65 3.15 12.06
C GLY A 116 7.04 3.27 13.54
N LYS A 117 6.57 4.31 14.26
CA LYS A 117 6.86 4.58 15.67
C LYS A 117 5.60 4.58 16.51
N LYS A 118 5.74 4.87 17.82
CA LYS A 118 4.62 5.10 18.72
C LYS A 118 3.92 6.41 18.37
N PHE A 119 2.61 6.38 18.15
CA PHE A 119 1.80 7.58 17.95
C PHE A 119 1.63 8.34 19.28
N LYS A 120 1.73 9.67 19.22
CA LYS A 120 1.62 10.54 20.39
C LYS A 120 0.19 11.06 20.63
N ILE A 121 -0.72 10.86 19.66
CA ILE A 121 -2.10 11.29 19.70
C ILE A 121 -2.89 10.41 20.68
N LYS A 122 -3.76 11.03 21.50
CA LYS A 122 -4.61 10.31 22.47
C LYS A 122 -6.05 10.10 21.97
N LYS A 123 -6.56 10.98 21.11
CA LYS A 123 -7.94 10.89 20.62
C LYS A 123 -8.03 9.86 19.48
N ILE A 124 -8.90 8.88 19.65
CA ILE A 124 -9.16 7.82 18.69
C ILE A 124 -10.65 7.79 18.33
N LEU A 125 -10.96 7.65 17.05
CA LEU A 125 -12.31 7.42 16.57
C LEU A 125 -12.79 6.01 16.92
N SER A 126 -14.10 5.81 17.07
CA SER A 126 -14.66 4.47 17.08
C SER A 126 -14.35 3.76 15.75
N LYS A 127 -14.25 2.44 15.78
CA LYS A 127 -13.97 1.67 14.56
C LYS A 127 -15.08 1.86 13.53
N THR A 128 -16.31 1.78 13.97
CA THR A 128 -17.50 1.94 13.11
C THR A 128 -17.50 3.30 12.42
N GLU A 129 -17.28 4.37 13.18
CA GLU A 129 -17.25 5.72 12.64
C GLU A 129 -16.12 5.92 11.61
N ALA A 130 -14.91 5.43 11.90
CA ALA A 130 -13.79 5.53 10.97
C ALA A 130 -14.04 4.73 9.68
N GLU A 131 -14.62 3.51 9.79
CA GLU A 131 -14.99 2.70 8.63
C GLU A 131 -16.08 3.35 7.78
N GLU A 132 -17.09 3.98 8.38
CA GLU A 132 -18.15 4.70 7.66
C GLU A 132 -17.61 5.91 6.91
N ILE A 133 -16.76 6.70 7.54
CA ILE A 133 -16.10 7.85 6.90
C ILE A 133 -15.25 7.38 5.73
N PHE A 134 -14.48 6.32 5.92
CA PHE A 134 -13.64 5.72 4.88
C PHE A 134 -14.50 5.24 3.70
N LEU A 135 -15.55 4.48 3.97
CA LEU A 135 -16.47 3.95 2.96
C LEU A 135 -17.16 5.08 2.16
N LYS A 136 -17.68 6.11 2.82
CA LYS A 136 -18.32 7.27 2.15
C LYS A 136 -17.37 7.94 1.16
N ARG A 137 -16.08 8.04 1.47
CA ARG A 137 -15.07 8.61 0.56
C ARG A 137 -14.69 7.65 -0.56
N LEU A 138 -14.59 6.36 -0.27
CA LEU A 138 -14.34 5.33 -1.29
C LEU A 138 -15.44 5.29 -2.34
N ILE A 139 -16.71 5.45 -1.97
CA ILE A 139 -17.83 5.50 -2.93
C ILE A 139 -17.59 6.62 -3.96
N LYS A 140 -17.25 7.83 -3.49
CA LYS A 140 -16.97 8.98 -4.37
C LYS A 140 -15.75 8.76 -5.26
N LEU A 141 -14.66 8.24 -4.68
CA LEU A 141 -13.41 8.00 -5.39
C LEU A 141 -13.52 6.84 -6.40
N ASN A 142 -14.27 5.78 -6.05
CA ASN A 142 -14.50 4.67 -6.96
C ASN A 142 -15.32 5.08 -8.20
N LYS A 143 -16.31 5.98 -8.03
CA LYS A 143 -17.04 6.56 -9.19
C LYS A 143 -16.08 7.27 -10.15
N LEU A 144 -15.14 8.07 -9.61
CA LEU A 144 -14.13 8.75 -10.41
C LEU A 144 -13.16 7.75 -11.06
N ALA A 145 -12.72 6.74 -10.32
CA ALA A 145 -11.79 5.72 -10.79
C ALA A 145 -12.40 4.92 -11.95
N LYS A 146 -13.66 4.45 -11.82
CA LYS A 146 -14.40 3.79 -12.90
C LYS A 146 -14.49 4.63 -14.17
N LYS A 147 -14.82 5.93 -14.05
CA LYS A 147 -14.87 6.87 -15.19
C LYS A 147 -13.52 6.99 -15.92
N ASN A 148 -12.42 6.73 -15.23
CA ASN A 148 -11.06 6.82 -15.78
C ASN A 148 -10.46 5.44 -16.12
N ASN A 149 -11.20 4.34 -15.99
CA ASN A 149 -10.76 2.96 -16.19
C ASN A 149 -9.60 2.59 -15.25
N ILE A 150 -9.61 3.12 -14.03
CA ILE A 150 -8.64 2.82 -12.96
C ILE A 150 -9.34 1.97 -11.90
N LYS A 151 -8.72 0.85 -11.53
CA LYS A 151 -9.14 0.06 -10.38
C LYS A 151 -8.36 0.49 -9.14
N LEU A 152 -9.09 0.83 -8.09
CA LEU A 152 -8.50 1.14 -6.78
C LEU A 152 -8.13 -0.14 -6.05
N LEU A 153 -6.99 -0.15 -5.38
CA LEU A 153 -6.59 -1.22 -4.47
C LEU A 153 -6.35 -0.64 -3.08
N ILE A 154 -6.91 -1.30 -2.06
CA ILE A 154 -6.66 -0.95 -0.67
C ILE A 154 -5.62 -1.93 -0.13
N GLU A 155 -4.57 -1.39 0.46
CA GLU A 155 -3.55 -2.16 1.14
C GLU A 155 -3.90 -2.35 2.62
N ASN A 156 -3.65 -3.55 3.16
CA ASN A 156 -3.81 -3.81 4.59
C ASN A 156 -2.77 -3.02 5.41
N ASN A 157 -3.22 -2.43 6.51
CA ASN A 157 -2.32 -1.74 7.44
C ASN A 157 -1.52 -2.72 8.31
N VAL A 158 -0.47 -2.17 8.94
CA VAL A 158 0.41 -2.87 9.88
C VAL A 158 0.27 -2.32 11.29
N ILE A 159 -0.09 -3.18 12.26
CA ILE A 159 -0.15 -2.82 13.68
C ILE A 159 1.00 -3.43 14.46
N ASN A 160 1.77 -2.60 15.18
CA ASN A 160 2.83 -3.05 16.07
C ASN A 160 2.41 -3.00 17.55
N LYS A 161 3.10 -3.77 18.40
CA LYS A 161 2.80 -3.86 19.84
C LYS A 161 2.82 -2.51 20.56
N LYS A 162 3.69 -1.57 20.16
CA LYS A 162 3.81 -0.26 20.80
C LYS A 162 2.52 0.55 20.63
N ASN A 163 1.96 0.57 19.43
CA ASN A 163 0.71 1.28 19.15
C ASN A 163 -0.50 0.57 19.75
N LEU A 164 -0.58 -0.75 19.66
CA LEU A 164 -1.65 -1.52 20.28
C LEU A 164 -1.73 -1.26 21.80
N LYS A 165 -0.58 -1.36 22.51
CA LYS A 165 -0.50 -1.06 23.95
C LYS A 165 -0.83 0.39 24.28
N SER A 166 -0.38 1.34 23.45
CA SER A 166 -0.57 2.78 23.71
C SER A 166 -2.04 3.21 23.68
N PHE A 167 -2.84 2.57 22.81
CA PHE A 167 -4.26 2.88 22.65
C PHE A 167 -5.20 1.89 23.35
N GLN A 168 -4.67 0.78 23.86
CA GLN A 168 -5.46 -0.36 24.41
C GLN A 168 -6.49 -0.92 23.41
N THR A 169 -6.38 -0.52 22.17
CA THR A 169 -7.20 -0.93 21.02
C THR A 169 -6.41 -0.71 19.74
N ASN A 170 -6.88 -1.27 18.63
CA ASN A 170 -6.25 -1.09 17.32
C ASN A 170 -6.56 0.31 16.75
N PRO A 171 -5.56 1.22 16.58
CA PRO A 171 -5.77 2.55 16.02
C PRO A 171 -5.84 2.58 14.49
N LEU A 172 -5.80 1.45 13.83
CA LEU A 172 -5.76 1.32 12.38
C LEU A 172 -6.96 0.52 11.87
N LEU A 173 -7.30 0.70 10.60
CA LEU A 173 -8.28 -0.12 9.90
C LEU A 173 -7.58 -1.23 9.09
N LEU A 174 -8.25 -2.35 8.92
CA LEU A 174 -7.84 -3.46 8.03
C LEU A 174 -6.46 -4.06 8.37
N THR A 175 -6.24 -4.38 9.64
CA THR A 175 -5.00 -5.02 10.11
C THR A 175 -5.15 -6.52 10.35
N THR A 176 -6.38 -7.00 10.52
CA THR A 176 -6.68 -8.41 10.76
C THR A 176 -7.49 -9.02 9.61
N PRO A 177 -7.40 -10.36 9.38
CA PRO A 177 -8.14 -11.00 8.30
C PRO A 177 -9.66 -10.81 8.41
N ASN A 178 -10.22 -10.85 9.62
CA ASN A 178 -11.64 -10.63 9.84
C ASN A 178 -12.07 -9.19 9.50
N GLU A 179 -11.27 -8.19 9.88
CA GLU A 179 -11.54 -6.79 9.50
C GLU A 179 -11.53 -6.62 7.99
N ILE A 180 -10.50 -7.16 7.33
CA ILE A 180 -10.36 -7.08 5.87
C ILE A 180 -11.55 -7.76 5.19
N LEU A 181 -11.86 -9.02 5.54
CA LEU A 181 -12.96 -9.75 4.92
C LEU A 181 -14.32 -9.07 5.12
N ASN A 182 -14.60 -8.58 6.34
CA ASN A 182 -15.85 -7.89 6.61
C ASN A 182 -15.96 -6.55 5.86
N PHE A 183 -14.87 -5.80 5.76
CA PHE A 183 -14.86 -4.55 5.00
C PHE A 183 -15.04 -4.81 3.49
N PHE A 184 -14.39 -5.82 2.95
CA PHE A 184 -14.55 -6.19 1.53
C PHE A 184 -15.97 -6.71 1.22
N LYS A 185 -16.65 -7.39 2.16
CA LYS A 185 -18.09 -7.69 2.04
C LYS A 185 -18.93 -6.41 1.95
N LYS A 186 -18.62 -5.37 2.77
CA LYS A 186 -19.29 -4.05 2.65
C LYS A 186 -19.04 -3.43 1.28
N LEU A 187 -17.80 -3.47 0.75
CA LEU A 187 -17.51 -2.96 -0.60
C LEU A 187 -18.34 -3.68 -1.68
N GLN A 188 -18.49 -5.00 -1.58
CA GLN A 188 -19.34 -5.79 -2.49
C GLN A 188 -20.81 -5.40 -2.38
N TYR A 189 -21.33 -5.24 -1.17
CA TYR A 189 -22.71 -4.78 -0.94
C TYR A 189 -22.99 -3.44 -1.62
N TYR A 190 -22.05 -2.50 -1.54
CA TYR A 190 -22.13 -1.20 -2.24
C TYR A 190 -21.70 -1.26 -3.72
N LYS A 191 -21.49 -2.45 -4.29
CA LYS A 191 -21.06 -2.66 -5.68
C LYS A 191 -19.81 -1.85 -6.09
N LEU A 192 -18.86 -1.69 -5.15
CA LEU A 192 -17.60 -0.99 -5.40
C LEU A 192 -16.57 -1.96 -5.98
N ASP A 193 -16.02 -1.64 -7.15
CA ASP A 193 -14.94 -2.42 -7.78
C ASP A 193 -13.57 -1.98 -7.22
N ILE A 194 -13.32 -2.37 -5.96
CA ILE A 194 -12.07 -2.10 -5.25
C ILE A 194 -11.43 -3.44 -4.86
N GLY A 195 -10.14 -3.61 -5.14
CA GLY A 195 -9.41 -4.83 -4.83
C GLY A 195 -8.55 -4.73 -3.56
N LEU A 196 -8.11 -5.88 -3.06
CA LEU A 196 -7.10 -5.96 -2.00
C LEU A 196 -5.70 -6.02 -2.62
N LEU A 197 -4.83 -5.11 -2.22
CA LEU A 197 -3.39 -5.25 -2.30
C LEU A 197 -2.94 -5.84 -0.96
N LEU A 198 -2.50 -7.11 -0.97
CA LEU A 198 -2.03 -7.73 0.26
C LEU A 198 -0.53 -7.50 0.42
N ASP A 199 -0.16 -6.71 1.42
CA ASP A 199 1.22 -6.67 1.91
C ASP A 199 1.42 -7.81 2.92
N VAL A 200 2.29 -8.74 2.55
CA VAL A 200 2.58 -9.95 3.35
C VAL A 200 3.42 -9.63 4.59
N ALA A 201 4.26 -8.59 4.53
CA ALA A 201 5.07 -8.16 5.65
C ALA A 201 4.23 -7.47 6.73
N HIS A 202 3.27 -6.62 6.32
CA HIS A 202 2.26 -6.04 7.20
C HIS A 202 1.42 -7.11 7.89
N LEU A 203 0.98 -8.12 7.14
CA LEU A 203 0.19 -9.22 7.70
C LEU A 203 0.98 -9.99 8.76
N LYS A 204 2.29 -10.22 8.54
CA LYS A 204 3.16 -10.92 9.48
C LYS A 204 3.34 -10.17 10.81
N VAL A 205 3.61 -8.87 10.77
CA VAL A 205 3.71 -8.03 11.97
C VAL A 205 2.38 -7.96 12.71
N SER A 206 1.28 -7.76 11.98
CA SER A 206 -0.06 -7.71 12.55
C SER A 206 -0.47 -9.04 13.18
N SER A 207 -0.13 -10.17 12.55
CA SER A 207 -0.36 -11.50 13.10
C SER A 207 0.34 -11.68 14.45
N LYS A 208 1.63 -11.35 14.54
CA LYS A 208 2.39 -11.48 15.79
C LYS A 208 1.92 -10.50 16.88
N THR A 209 1.40 -9.34 16.48
CA THR A 209 0.89 -8.32 17.40
C THR A 209 -0.49 -8.66 17.94
N MET A 210 -1.39 -9.16 17.08
CA MET A 210 -2.80 -9.42 17.38
C MET A 210 -3.09 -10.88 17.73
N GLY A 211 -2.11 -11.79 17.58
CA GLY A 211 -2.23 -13.20 17.99
C GLY A 211 -3.02 -14.10 17.03
N PHE A 212 -3.21 -13.73 15.75
CA PHE A 212 -3.91 -14.60 14.81
C PHE A 212 -2.95 -15.51 14.01
N ASN A 213 -3.44 -16.64 13.52
CA ASN A 213 -2.65 -17.56 12.72
C ASN A 213 -2.34 -16.98 11.33
N LEU A 214 -1.07 -16.72 11.06
CA LEU A 214 -0.59 -16.06 9.85
C LEU A 214 -0.89 -16.86 8.57
N GLN A 215 -0.66 -18.17 8.57
CA GLN A 215 -0.90 -19.04 7.43
C GLN A 215 -2.39 -19.15 7.09
N LYS A 216 -3.22 -19.30 8.12
CA LYS A 216 -4.67 -19.33 7.97
C LYS A 216 -5.18 -17.99 7.44
N ALA A 217 -4.71 -16.87 7.99
CA ALA A 217 -5.08 -15.53 7.54
C ALA A 217 -4.78 -15.32 6.05
N HIS A 218 -3.57 -15.68 5.59
CA HIS A 218 -3.21 -15.58 4.17
C HIS A 218 -4.13 -16.44 3.29
N LYS A 219 -4.38 -17.70 3.68
CA LYS A 219 -5.28 -18.61 2.97
C LYS A 219 -6.71 -18.04 2.87
N ASP A 220 -7.27 -17.54 3.98
CA ASP A 220 -8.62 -17.00 4.03
C ASP A 220 -8.80 -15.76 3.15
N LEU A 221 -7.75 -14.92 3.03
CA LEU A 221 -7.75 -13.73 2.19
C LEU A 221 -7.60 -14.02 0.69
N ASN A 222 -7.11 -15.20 0.28
CA ASN A 222 -6.81 -15.52 -1.12
C ASN A 222 -7.94 -15.23 -2.11
N LYS A 223 -9.20 -15.38 -1.69
CA LYS A 223 -10.38 -15.14 -2.53
C LYS A 223 -10.52 -13.69 -3.00
N ILE A 224 -10.04 -12.72 -2.20
CA ILE A 224 -10.19 -11.28 -2.48
C ILE A 224 -8.89 -10.60 -2.92
N ILE A 225 -7.74 -11.28 -2.84
CA ILE A 225 -6.45 -10.69 -3.23
C ILE A 225 -6.44 -10.42 -4.73
N THR A 226 -6.12 -9.17 -5.07
CA THR A 226 -5.95 -8.68 -6.45
C THR A 226 -4.49 -8.57 -6.84
N ALA A 227 -3.63 -8.15 -5.90
CA ALA A 227 -2.19 -7.95 -6.07
C ALA A 227 -1.46 -8.12 -4.74
N TYR A 228 -0.13 -8.15 -4.79
CA TYR A 228 0.73 -8.30 -3.61
C TYR A 228 1.80 -7.23 -3.54
N HIS A 229 2.10 -6.77 -2.31
CA HIS A 229 3.40 -6.27 -1.91
C HIS A 229 4.19 -7.38 -1.23
N LEU A 230 5.43 -7.59 -1.69
CA LEU A 230 6.31 -8.67 -1.23
C LEU A 230 7.58 -8.10 -0.61
N SER A 231 7.73 -8.32 0.68
CA SER A 231 8.95 -8.20 1.47
C SER A 231 8.86 -9.18 2.65
N ASP A 232 9.88 -9.22 3.49
CA ASP A 232 9.86 -10.01 4.73
C ASP A 232 10.30 -9.15 5.91
N ASN A 233 10.10 -9.63 7.12
CA ASN A 233 10.52 -9.00 8.37
C ASN A 233 10.59 -10.01 9.51
N ASP A 234 10.90 -9.55 10.71
CA ASP A 234 10.97 -10.36 11.93
C ASP A 234 9.58 -10.59 12.61
N GLY A 235 8.52 -10.01 12.06
CA GLY A 235 7.19 -9.98 12.64
C GLY A 235 7.02 -8.97 13.80
N LEU A 236 8.03 -8.16 14.10
CA LEU A 236 7.99 -7.14 15.16
C LEU A 236 7.89 -5.73 14.58
N THR A 237 8.58 -5.51 13.48
CA THR A 237 8.67 -4.22 12.80
C THR A 237 8.46 -4.39 11.31
N ASP A 238 7.86 -3.38 10.69
CA ASP A 238 7.72 -3.28 9.25
C ASP A 238 9.04 -2.76 8.66
N SER A 239 9.96 -3.68 8.43
CA SER A 239 11.35 -3.38 8.05
C SER A 239 11.68 -3.68 6.59
N ASN A 240 10.73 -4.16 5.80
CA ASN A 240 10.81 -4.43 4.36
C ASN A 240 12.13 -5.09 3.93
N LYS A 241 12.51 -6.19 4.65
CA LYS A 241 13.72 -6.97 4.36
C LYS A 241 13.54 -7.83 3.12
N LYS A 242 14.65 -8.27 2.57
CA LYS A 242 14.67 -9.25 1.47
C LYS A 242 13.96 -10.54 1.88
N PHE A 243 13.14 -11.06 1.00
CA PHE A 243 12.60 -12.40 1.13
C PHE A 243 13.55 -13.46 0.49
N SER A 244 13.37 -14.71 0.83
CA SER A 244 14.13 -15.83 0.31
C SER A 244 13.23 -16.89 -0.31
N ILE A 245 13.82 -17.93 -0.86
CA ILE A 245 13.11 -19.11 -1.39
C ILE A 245 12.28 -19.82 -0.30
N ASN A 246 12.61 -19.63 0.98
CA ASN A 246 11.93 -20.23 2.14
C ASN A 246 10.99 -19.27 2.87
N SER A 247 10.73 -18.08 2.34
CA SER A 247 9.83 -17.12 3.00
C SER A 247 8.43 -17.69 3.20
N TRP A 248 7.85 -17.38 4.32
CA TRP A 248 6.62 -17.97 4.86
C TRP A 248 5.39 -17.89 3.94
N PHE A 249 5.31 -16.85 3.09
CA PHE A 249 4.13 -16.57 2.27
C PHE A 249 4.02 -17.46 1.02
N TRP A 250 5.07 -18.16 0.61
CA TRP A 250 5.02 -19.01 -0.58
C TRP A 250 3.99 -20.11 -0.51
N LYS A 251 3.76 -20.68 0.69
CA LYS A 251 2.81 -21.78 0.91
C LYS A 251 1.39 -21.45 0.44
N ASN A 252 0.94 -20.21 0.64
CA ASN A 252 -0.40 -19.78 0.29
C ASN A 252 -0.43 -18.66 -0.77
N LEU A 253 0.67 -18.43 -1.49
CA LEU A 253 0.75 -17.38 -2.49
C LEU A 253 -0.24 -17.65 -3.64
N LYS A 254 -1.15 -16.72 -3.87
CA LYS A 254 -2.05 -16.75 -5.04
C LYS A 254 -1.24 -16.36 -6.29
N LYS A 255 -0.87 -17.34 -7.11
CA LYS A 255 0.01 -17.14 -8.28
C LYS A 255 -0.66 -16.31 -9.38
N LYS A 256 -1.98 -16.48 -9.58
CA LYS A 256 -2.75 -15.75 -10.60
C LYS A 256 -3.34 -14.47 -10.00
N VAL A 257 -2.53 -13.42 -9.91
CA VAL A 257 -2.93 -12.05 -9.51
C VAL A 257 -2.61 -11.05 -10.61
N LYS A 258 -3.04 -9.81 -10.46
CA LYS A 258 -2.80 -8.77 -11.48
C LYS A 258 -1.34 -8.36 -11.54
N PHE A 259 -0.71 -8.19 -10.39
CA PHE A 259 0.71 -7.89 -10.28
C PHE A 259 1.26 -8.25 -8.90
N PHE A 260 2.59 -8.32 -8.84
CA PHE A 260 3.39 -8.34 -7.62
C PHE A 260 4.27 -7.10 -7.62
N THR A 261 4.38 -6.42 -6.48
CA THR A 261 5.39 -5.40 -6.25
C THR A 261 6.39 -5.91 -5.22
N ILE A 262 7.68 -5.88 -5.55
CA ILE A 262 8.76 -6.15 -4.60
C ILE A 262 9.04 -4.84 -3.87
N GLU A 263 8.68 -4.77 -2.58
CA GLU A 263 8.87 -3.62 -1.73
C GLU A 263 9.92 -3.90 -0.66
N VAL A 264 11.16 -3.99 -1.10
CA VAL A 264 12.32 -4.27 -0.25
C VAL A 264 13.19 -3.04 -0.14
N TYR A 265 13.60 -2.69 1.08
CA TYR A 265 14.44 -1.54 1.34
C TYR A 265 15.91 -1.94 1.46
N LYS A 266 16.80 -0.95 1.34
CA LYS A 266 18.25 -1.12 1.49
C LYS A 266 18.84 -2.23 0.60
N THR A 267 18.45 -2.25 -0.66
CA THR A 267 19.03 -3.13 -1.68
C THR A 267 19.30 -2.36 -2.96
N ASP A 268 20.24 -2.84 -3.75
CA ASP A 268 20.59 -2.31 -5.07
C ASP A 268 19.79 -3.03 -6.18
N TYR A 269 20.05 -2.65 -7.43
CA TYR A 269 19.40 -3.28 -8.57
C TYR A 269 19.75 -4.75 -8.74
N VAL A 270 20.97 -5.19 -8.35
CA VAL A 270 21.37 -6.61 -8.41
C VAL A 270 20.54 -7.42 -7.45
N GLY A 271 20.34 -6.92 -6.23
CA GLY A 271 19.46 -7.53 -5.24
C GLY A 271 18.02 -7.64 -5.74
N TYR A 272 17.48 -6.60 -6.39
CA TYR A 272 16.14 -6.68 -6.99
C TYR A 272 16.06 -7.72 -8.13
N LEU A 273 17.06 -7.80 -9.01
CA LEU A 273 17.09 -8.83 -10.06
C LEU A 273 17.08 -10.24 -9.49
N ASN A 274 17.80 -10.48 -8.39
CA ASN A 274 17.78 -11.76 -7.68
C ASN A 274 16.39 -12.04 -7.06
N LEU A 275 15.76 -11.06 -6.43
CA LEU A 275 14.40 -11.21 -5.89
C LEU A 275 13.37 -11.50 -6.99
N ILE A 276 13.50 -10.87 -8.16
CA ILE A 276 12.67 -11.18 -9.34
C ILE A 276 12.87 -12.64 -9.78
N LYS A 277 14.12 -13.16 -9.79
CA LYS A 277 14.41 -14.56 -10.13
C LYS A 277 13.74 -15.52 -9.13
N ILE A 278 13.87 -15.24 -7.82
CA ILE A 278 13.22 -16.04 -6.76
C ILE A 278 11.69 -16.00 -6.94
N LEU A 279 11.08 -14.84 -7.17
CA LEU A 279 9.64 -14.75 -7.38
C LEU A 279 9.20 -15.56 -8.61
N LYS A 280 9.90 -15.42 -9.73
CA LYS A 280 9.59 -16.15 -10.96
C LYS A 280 9.69 -17.67 -10.80
N SER A 281 10.63 -18.18 -9.99
CA SER A 281 10.75 -19.62 -9.71
C SER A 281 9.62 -20.17 -8.84
N LYS A 282 8.84 -19.31 -8.17
CA LYS A 282 7.69 -19.70 -7.34
C LYS A 282 6.34 -19.55 -8.05
N LEU A 283 6.28 -18.80 -9.16
CA LEU A 283 5.08 -18.59 -9.98
C LEU A 283 4.90 -19.70 -11.02
#